data_cfff768e88292719a7bd31b7df726077
#
_entry.id   cfff768e88292719a7bd31b7df726077
#
_cell.length_a   1.000
_cell.length_b   1.000
_cell.length_c   1.000
_cell.angle_alpha   90.00
_cell.angle_beta   90.00
_cell.angle_gamma   90.00
#
_symmetry.space_group_name_H-M   'P 1'
#
loop_
_entity.id
_entity.type
_entity.pdbx_description
1 polymer ?
#
loop_
_entity_poly.entity_id
_entity_poly.type
_entity_poly.pdbx_seq_one_letter_code
_entity_poly.pdbx_strand_id
1 'polypeptide(L)'
;VSAAARQRVAVVTGGAGGIGASIAESLGREGWYVVTLDPLVTLDGTEQLAEQEDSTVARIVAAGGSARTSNASVTDAVAVRVLFEELVSERGGLDAVVNVAGITRQSYFARGTEEDWVVLLNVHLGGWLNVLEAALPLMAEAGHGRILGVTSGSGWRAADAGGYSAAKRAVAALTWQLGRMAPPGVTINALSPIANTRMVQAALERARAEGRAGGGGGLSLEAIPGPENLGPLAAYLVSDEAGWCSGQVFFAGGPEVA
;
A
#
# COMPACT_ATOMS: atom_id res chain seq x y z
N VAL A 1 9.11 21.57 -31.36
CA VAL A 1 7.96 20.72 -31.01
C VAL A 1 8.37 20.01 -29.73
N SER A 2 7.82 20.41 -28.59
CA SER A 2 8.04 19.70 -27.32
C SER A 2 7.54 18.28 -27.49
N ALA A 3 8.40 17.29 -27.27
CA ALA A 3 7.97 15.91 -27.19
C ALA A 3 6.88 15.84 -26.10
N ALA A 4 5.73 15.27 -26.42
CA ALA A 4 4.67 15.07 -25.44
C ALA A 4 5.29 14.30 -24.26
N ALA A 5 5.17 14.83 -23.04
CA ALA A 5 5.65 14.13 -21.86
C ALA A 5 4.98 12.75 -21.81
N ARG A 6 5.76 11.69 -21.56
CA ARG A 6 5.20 10.34 -21.43
C ARG A 6 4.19 10.30 -20.26
N GLN A 7 3.24 9.41 -20.36
CA GLN A 7 2.33 9.15 -19.25
C GLN A 7 3.09 8.57 -18.05
N ARG A 8 2.90 9.14 -16.85
CA ARG A 8 3.51 8.63 -15.62
C ARG A 8 2.93 7.26 -15.27
N VAL A 9 3.76 6.38 -14.71
CA VAL A 9 3.42 5.00 -14.37
C VAL A 9 3.46 4.80 -12.87
N ALA A 10 2.37 4.28 -12.33
CA ALA A 10 2.28 3.93 -10.91
C ALA A 10 1.87 2.47 -10.71
N VAL A 11 2.51 1.78 -9.78
CA VAL A 11 2.08 0.47 -9.29
C VAL A 11 1.49 0.63 -7.89
N VAL A 12 0.30 0.09 -7.67
CA VAL A 12 -0.38 0.06 -6.36
C VAL A 12 -0.56 -1.38 -5.94
N THR A 13 0.20 -1.84 -4.95
CA THR A 13 0.03 -3.19 -4.41
C THR A 13 -1.17 -3.23 -3.45
N GLY A 14 -1.92 -4.34 -3.42
CA GLY A 14 -3.20 -4.38 -2.73
C GLY A 14 -4.24 -3.46 -3.38
N GLY A 15 -4.10 -3.21 -4.69
CA GLY A 15 -4.86 -2.22 -5.44
C GLY A 15 -6.30 -2.60 -5.77
N ALA A 16 -6.69 -3.87 -5.59
CA ALA A 16 -8.03 -4.33 -5.91
C ALA A 16 -9.10 -3.89 -4.89
N GLY A 17 -8.72 -3.36 -3.72
CA GLY A 17 -9.70 -2.98 -2.71
C GLY A 17 -9.22 -1.98 -1.66
N GLY A 18 -10.18 -1.47 -0.88
CA GLY A 18 -9.91 -0.62 0.28
C GLY A 18 -9.05 0.62 -0.02
N ILE A 19 -8.00 0.81 0.75
CA ILE A 19 -7.07 1.96 0.62
C ILE A 19 -6.36 1.92 -0.73
N GLY A 20 -5.91 0.72 -1.17
CA GLY A 20 -5.21 0.58 -2.45
C GLY A 20 -6.09 0.97 -3.64
N ALA A 21 -7.35 0.56 -3.65
CA ALA A 21 -8.31 0.95 -4.68
C ALA A 21 -8.53 2.47 -4.73
N SER A 22 -8.71 3.10 -3.56
CA SER A 22 -8.88 4.56 -3.48
C SER A 22 -7.68 5.32 -4.04
N ILE A 23 -6.46 4.86 -3.72
CA ILE A 23 -5.22 5.47 -4.22
C ILE A 23 -5.11 5.25 -5.74
N ALA A 24 -5.35 4.03 -6.21
CA ALA A 24 -5.31 3.70 -7.63
C ALA A 24 -6.28 4.56 -8.46
N GLU A 25 -7.51 4.73 -7.97
CA GLU A 25 -8.51 5.59 -8.61
C GLU A 25 -8.11 7.07 -8.61
N SER A 26 -7.50 7.56 -7.52
CA SER A 26 -7.02 8.95 -7.48
C SER A 26 -5.91 9.19 -8.50
N LEU A 27 -4.95 8.28 -8.59
CA LEU A 27 -3.88 8.35 -9.60
C LEU A 27 -4.44 8.25 -11.03
N GLY A 28 -5.43 7.36 -11.25
CA GLY A 28 -6.12 7.26 -12.55
C GLY A 28 -6.80 8.56 -12.97
N ARG A 29 -7.47 9.25 -12.04
CA ARG A 29 -8.08 10.58 -12.29
C ARG A 29 -7.07 11.67 -12.61
N GLU A 30 -5.85 11.56 -12.09
CA GLU A 30 -4.74 12.48 -12.39
C GLU A 30 -3.98 12.11 -13.67
N GLY A 31 -4.47 11.13 -14.45
CA GLY A 31 -3.92 10.76 -15.74
C GLY A 31 -2.72 9.82 -15.69
N TRP A 32 -2.45 9.19 -14.55
CA TRP A 32 -1.41 8.16 -14.46
C TRP A 32 -1.85 6.87 -15.19
N TYR A 33 -0.88 6.14 -15.73
CA TYR A 33 -1.06 4.74 -16.05
C TYR A 33 -0.90 3.93 -14.76
N VAL A 34 -1.99 3.28 -14.32
CA VAL A 34 -2.02 2.58 -13.04
C VAL A 34 -1.97 1.07 -13.23
N VAL A 35 -1.10 0.41 -12.49
CA VAL A 35 -1.11 -1.06 -12.39
C VAL A 35 -1.50 -1.43 -10.96
N THR A 36 -2.62 -2.15 -10.82
CA THR A 36 -2.97 -2.78 -9.56
C THR A 36 -2.24 -4.12 -9.46
N LEU A 37 -1.47 -4.33 -8.40
CA LEU A 37 -0.80 -5.59 -8.10
C LEU A 37 -1.51 -6.24 -6.91
N ASP A 38 -2.33 -7.27 -7.18
CA ASP A 38 -3.16 -7.90 -6.16
C ASP A 38 -3.45 -9.36 -6.53
N PRO A 39 -3.05 -10.33 -5.70
CA PRO A 39 -3.31 -11.74 -5.99
C PRO A 39 -4.78 -12.14 -5.81
N LEU A 40 -5.67 -11.22 -5.42
CA LEU A 40 -7.10 -11.46 -5.20
C LEU A 40 -7.36 -12.62 -4.24
N VAL A 41 -6.84 -12.50 -3.04
CA VAL A 41 -7.02 -13.51 -1.97
C VAL A 41 -7.96 -13.00 -0.86
N THR A 42 -8.42 -13.92 -0.01
CA THR A 42 -9.18 -13.60 1.21
C THR A 42 -8.35 -12.71 2.14
N LEU A 43 -9.01 -12.03 3.10
CA LEU A 43 -8.35 -11.10 4.02
C LEU A 43 -7.23 -11.73 4.86
N ASP A 44 -7.29 -13.04 5.10
CA ASP A 44 -6.27 -13.81 5.82
C ASP A 44 -5.22 -14.45 4.88
N GLY A 45 -5.42 -14.32 3.57
CA GLY A 45 -4.52 -14.85 2.55
C GLY A 45 -4.57 -16.37 2.38
N THR A 46 -5.63 -17.04 2.85
CA THR A 46 -5.74 -18.50 2.80
C THR A 46 -6.32 -19.04 1.50
N GLU A 47 -7.21 -18.29 0.87
CA GLU A 47 -7.96 -18.75 -0.30
C GLU A 47 -7.85 -17.75 -1.45
N GLN A 48 -7.71 -18.28 -2.66
CA GLN A 48 -7.84 -17.50 -3.88
C GLN A 48 -9.31 -17.13 -4.06
N LEU A 49 -9.61 -15.86 -4.24
CA LEU A 49 -10.94 -15.43 -4.61
C LEU A 49 -11.20 -15.85 -6.06
N ALA A 50 -12.45 -16.28 -6.35
CA ALA A 50 -12.85 -16.55 -7.74
C ALA A 50 -12.55 -15.31 -8.59
N GLU A 51 -12.17 -15.52 -9.86
CA GLU A 51 -11.88 -14.45 -10.82
C GLU A 51 -13.00 -13.39 -10.77
N GLN A 52 -12.81 -12.40 -9.94
CA GLN A 52 -13.52 -11.15 -10.04
C GLN A 52 -12.63 -10.27 -10.91
N GLU A 53 -13.19 -9.73 -11.97
CA GLU A 53 -12.56 -8.60 -12.65
C GLU A 53 -12.18 -7.58 -11.59
N ASP A 54 -10.92 -7.13 -11.60
CA ASP A 54 -10.50 -6.07 -10.70
C ASP A 54 -11.40 -4.85 -10.91
N SER A 55 -12.36 -4.72 -10.02
CA SER A 55 -13.37 -3.65 -10.09
C SER A 55 -12.73 -2.25 -10.03
N THR A 56 -11.51 -2.14 -9.48
CA THR A 56 -10.75 -0.89 -9.43
C THR A 56 -10.27 -0.49 -10.82
N VAL A 57 -9.66 -1.42 -11.55
CA VAL A 57 -9.24 -1.18 -12.93
C VAL A 57 -10.45 -0.83 -13.81
N ALA A 58 -11.56 -1.58 -13.67
CA ALA A 58 -12.78 -1.29 -14.41
C ALA A 58 -13.31 0.13 -14.12
N ARG A 59 -13.29 0.58 -12.86
CA ARG A 59 -13.72 1.95 -12.50
C ARG A 59 -12.78 3.03 -13.07
N ILE A 60 -11.45 2.80 -13.04
CA ILE A 60 -10.49 3.73 -13.62
C ILE A 60 -10.71 3.87 -15.12
N VAL A 61 -10.89 2.77 -15.82
CA VAL A 61 -11.12 2.76 -17.28
C VAL A 61 -12.47 3.40 -17.63
N ALA A 62 -13.53 3.08 -16.89
CA ALA A 62 -14.85 3.70 -17.07
C ALA A 62 -14.84 5.23 -16.84
N ALA A 63 -13.93 5.72 -15.98
CA ALA A 63 -13.70 7.15 -15.76
C ALA A 63 -12.77 7.81 -16.83
N GLY A 64 -12.36 7.07 -17.86
CA GLY A 64 -11.49 7.58 -18.93
C GLY A 64 -9.99 7.48 -18.62
N GLY A 65 -9.61 6.86 -17.52
CA GLY A 65 -8.20 6.62 -17.16
C GLY A 65 -7.61 5.39 -17.86
N SER A 66 -6.35 5.11 -17.56
CA SER A 66 -5.61 3.97 -18.12
C SER A 66 -5.09 3.10 -16.98
N ALA A 67 -5.48 1.83 -16.95
CA ALA A 67 -5.03 0.90 -15.93
C ALA A 67 -5.00 -0.55 -16.41
N ARG A 68 -4.22 -1.38 -15.73
CA ARG A 68 -4.25 -2.85 -15.87
C ARG A 68 -4.07 -3.54 -14.51
N THR A 69 -4.45 -4.81 -14.44
CA THR A 69 -4.23 -5.68 -13.28
C THR A 69 -2.97 -6.52 -13.47
N SER A 70 -2.28 -6.81 -12.36
CA SER A 70 -1.30 -7.88 -12.21
C SER A 70 -1.72 -8.73 -11.00
N ASN A 71 -1.89 -10.03 -11.20
CA ASN A 71 -2.27 -10.97 -10.13
C ASN A 71 -1.05 -11.50 -9.36
N ALA A 72 0.12 -10.90 -9.52
CA ALA A 72 1.30 -11.27 -8.76
C ALA A 72 1.12 -10.95 -7.27
N SER A 73 1.78 -11.73 -6.42
CA SER A 73 1.90 -11.43 -4.99
C SER A 73 3.16 -10.62 -4.70
N VAL A 74 3.08 -9.69 -3.76
CA VAL A 74 4.28 -8.99 -3.24
C VAL A 74 5.30 -9.94 -2.60
N THR A 75 4.88 -11.16 -2.24
CA THR A 75 5.77 -12.20 -1.68
C THR A 75 6.57 -12.94 -2.74
N ASP A 76 6.24 -12.77 -4.02
CA ASP A 76 7.00 -13.30 -5.15
C ASP A 76 7.96 -12.20 -5.68
N ALA A 77 9.18 -12.18 -5.15
CA ALA A 77 10.20 -11.21 -5.51
C ALA A 77 10.53 -11.22 -7.02
N VAL A 78 10.47 -12.40 -7.65
CA VAL A 78 10.76 -12.53 -9.08
C VAL A 78 9.65 -11.90 -9.89
N ALA A 79 8.38 -12.21 -9.60
CA ALA A 79 7.24 -11.64 -10.31
C ALA A 79 7.16 -10.12 -10.14
N VAL A 80 7.45 -9.58 -8.94
CA VAL A 80 7.51 -8.13 -8.69
C VAL A 80 8.58 -7.47 -9.55
N ARG A 81 9.79 -8.03 -9.57
CA ARG A 81 10.90 -7.49 -10.37
C ARG A 81 10.58 -7.52 -11.86
N VAL A 82 10.13 -8.66 -12.38
CA VAL A 82 9.76 -8.81 -13.80
C VAL A 82 8.70 -7.78 -14.20
N LEU A 83 7.66 -7.62 -13.39
CA LEU A 83 6.62 -6.63 -13.65
C LEU A 83 7.19 -5.20 -13.76
N PHE A 84 8.10 -4.82 -12.86
CA PHE A 84 8.66 -3.46 -12.87
C PHE A 84 9.59 -3.23 -14.05
N GLU A 85 10.42 -4.22 -14.41
CA GLU A 85 11.27 -4.19 -15.61
C GLU A 85 10.44 -4.11 -16.90
N GLU A 86 9.34 -4.88 -16.99
CA GLU A 86 8.39 -4.81 -18.11
C GLU A 86 7.79 -3.40 -18.24
N LEU A 87 7.34 -2.80 -17.13
CA LEU A 87 6.77 -1.45 -17.16
C LEU A 87 7.77 -0.41 -17.63
N VAL A 88 9.03 -0.49 -17.19
CA VAL A 88 10.09 0.38 -17.69
C VAL A 88 10.29 0.20 -19.19
N SER A 89 10.31 -1.05 -19.68
CA SER A 89 10.47 -1.35 -21.10
C SER A 89 9.29 -0.89 -21.94
N GLU A 90 8.05 -1.15 -21.50
CA GLU A 90 6.82 -0.89 -22.26
C GLU A 90 6.39 0.58 -22.22
N ARG A 91 6.62 1.26 -21.09
CA ARG A 91 6.09 2.60 -20.78
C ARG A 91 7.17 3.66 -20.67
N GLY A 92 8.45 3.26 -20.71
CA GLY A 92 9.58 4.16 -20.59
C GLY A 92 9.90 4.59 -19.16
N GLY A 93 9.32 3.96 -18.13
CA GLY A 93 9.67 4.23 -16.73
C GLY A 93 8.68 3.73 -15.71
N LEU A 94 9.11 3.71 -14.45
CA LEU A 94 8.33 3.47 -13.24
C LEU A 94 8.46 4.68 -12.35
N ASP A 95 7.41 5.51 -12.25
CA ASP A 95 7.49 6.80 -11.54
C ASP A 95 7.10 6.69 -10.08
N ALA A 96 6.10 5.84 -9.79
CA ALA A 96 5.63 5.67 -8.40
C ALA A 96 5.31 4.21 -8.06
N VAL A 97 5.57 3.84 -6.82
CA VAL A 97 5.09 2.58 -6.22
C VAL A 97 4.44 2.89 -4.88
N VAL A 98 3.19 2.47 -4.73
CA VAL A 98 2.44 2.58 -3.48
C VAL A 98 2.20 1.19 -2.92
N ASN A 99 2.87 0.85 -1.81
CA ASN A 99 2.79 -0.48 -1.22
C ASN A 99 1.74 -0.53 -0.11
N VAL A 100 0.53 -0.97 -0.47
CA VAL A 100 -0.63 -1.10 0.43
C VAL A 100 -0.89 -2.56 0.82
N ALA A 101 -0.42 -3.52 0.03
CA ALA A 101 -0.66 -4.95 0.21
C ALA A 101 -0.53 -5.40 1.67
N GLY A 102 -1.48 -6.18 2.11
CA GLY A 102 -1.50 -6.70 3.47
C GLY A 102 -2.67 -7.64 3.74
N ILE A 103 -2.47 -8.51 4.69
CA ILE A 103 -3.43 -9.49 5.17
C ILE A 103 -3.68 -9.32 6.67
N THR A 104 -4.68 -10.02 7.22
CA THR A 104 -4.94 -10.05 8.66
C THR A 104 -5.00 -11.49 9.15
N ARG A 105 -4.12 -11.81 10.10
CA ARG A 105 -4.12 -13.08 10.83
C ARG A 105 -4.01 -12.84 12.32
N GLN A 106 -4.44 -13.83 13.11
CA GLN A 106 -4.23 -13.78 14.56
C GLN A 106 -2.77 -14.10 14.86
N SER A 107 -1.96 -13.07 15.06
CA SER A 107 -0.54 -13.20 15.36
C SER A 107 -0.19 -12.62 16.74
N TYR A 108 -1.12 -12.75 17.69
CA TYR A 108 -0.92 -12.33 19.07
C TYR A 108 -0.01 -13.31 19.80
N PHE A 109 0.77 -12.82 20.76
CA PHE A 109 1.67 -13.69 21.56
C PHE A 109 0.94 -14.85 22.25
N ALA A 110 -0.32 -14.64 22.66
CA ALA A 110 -1.12 -15.65 23.35
C ALA A 110 -1.99 -16.52 22.41
N ARG A 111 -2.11 -16.17 21.13
CA ARG A 111 -3.10 -16.75 20.22
C ARG A 111 -2.64 -16.68 18.77
N GLY A 112 -1.54 -17.02 18.42
CA GLY A 112 -1.06 -17.09 17.04
C GLY A 112 -0.19 -18.30 16.89
N THR A 113 -0.23 -18.92 15.74
CA THR A 113 0.72 -19.96 15.39
C THR A 113 2.00 -19.35 14.82
N GLU A 114 3.09 -20.12 14.81
CA GLU A 114 4.31 -19.71 14.12
C GLU A 114 4.02 -19.42 12.64
N GLU A 115 3.20 -20.24 12.00
CA GLU A 115 2.79 -20.03 10.61
C GLU A 115 2.09 -18.70 10.39
N ASP A 116 1.16 -18.30 11.28
CA ASP A 116 0.48 -17.00 11.18
C ASP A 116 1.47 -15.84 11.25
N TRP A 117 2.48 -15.94 12.12
CA TRP A 117 3.54 -14.94 12.21
C TRP A 117 4.38 -14.87 10.94
N VAL A 118 4.85 -16.03 10.44
CA VAL A 118 5.69 -16.11 9.25
C VAL A 118 4.97 -15.56 8.04
N VAL A 119 3.73 -16.01 7.78
CA VAL A 119 2.95 -15.56 6.62
C VAL A 119 2.66 -14.07 6.70
N LEU A 120 2.28 -13.56 7.88
CA LEU A 120 1.99 -12.14 8.07
C LEU A 120 3.23 -11.27 7.87
N LEU A 121 4.36 -11.65 8.47
CA LEU A 121 5.63 -10.94 8.30
C LEU A 121 6.10 -10.99 6.84
N ASN A 122 5.95 -12.13 6.17
CA ASN A 122 6.32 -12.28 4.77
C ASN A 122 5.53 -11.34 3.85
N VAL A 123 4.22 -11.21 4.05
CA VAL A 123 3.39 -10.28 3.25
C VAL A 123 3.72 -8.82 3.58
N HIS A 124 3.68 -8.43 4.87
CA HIS A 124 3.77 -7.02 5.25
C HIS A 124 5.17 -6.45 5.22
N LEU A 125 6.18 -7.23 5.62
CA LEU A 125 7.58 -6.79 5.66
C LEU A 125 8.36 -7.35 4.49
N GLY A 126 8.31 -8.66 4.23
CA GLY A 126 8.97 -9.29 3.10
C GLY A 126 8.49 -8.68 1.77
N GLY A 127 7.17 -8.54 1.59
CA GLY A 127 6.60 -7.87 0.41
C GLY A 127 7.06 -6.42 0.26
N TRP A 128 7.17 -5.67 1.36
CA TRP A 128 7.74 -4.32 1.33
C TRP A 128 9.20 -4.32 0.85
N LEU A 129 10.02 -5.24 1.37
CA LEU A 129 11.43 -5.37 0.96
C LEU A 129 11.56 -5.77 -0.52
N ASN A 130 10.74 -6.72 -1.00
CA ASN A 130 10.73 -7.12 -2.41
C ASN A 130 10.40 -5.96 -3.34
N VAL A 131 9.42 -5.14 -2.96
CA VAL A 131 9.04 -3.93 -3.70
C VAL A 131 10.18 -2.91 -3.73
N LEU A 132 10.83 -2.66 -2.59
CA LEU A 132 11.97 -1.73 -2.51
C LEU A 132 13.16 -2.23 -3.34
N GLU A 133 13.49 -3.51 -3.23
CA GLU A 133 14.59 -4.13 -3.98
C GLU A 133 14.39 -4.04 -5.50
N ALA A 134 13.16 -4.23 -5.96
CA ALA A 134 12.82 -4.14 -7.37
C ALA A 134 12.74 -2.68 -7.88
N ALA A 135 12.19 -1.75 -7.10
CA ALA A 135 11.93 -0.39 -7.55
C ALA A 135 13.17 0.52 -7.48
N LEU A 136 13.95 0.43 -6.39
CA LEU A 136 15.04 1.39 -6.12
C LEU A 136 16.11 1.44 -7.20
N PRO A 137 16.62 0.31 -7.76
CA PRO A 137 17.60 0.36 -8.84
C PRO A 137 17.07 1.05 -10.09
N LEU A 138 15.82 0.76 -10.49
CA LEU A 138 15.18 1.34 -11.67
C LEU A 138 14.96 2.86 -11.51
N MET A 139 14.50 3.27 -10.33
CA MET A 139 14.28 4.69 -10.01
C MET A 139 15.61 5.46 -9.86
N ALA A 140 16.65 4.82 -9.31
CA ALA A 140 17.98 5.41 -9.21
C ALA A 140 18.60 5.64 -10.60
N GLU A 141 18.47 4.68 -11.51
CA GLU A 141 18.91 4.82 -12.90
C GLU A 141 18.15 5.93 -13.63
N ALA A 142 16.84 6.02 -13.41
CA ALA A 142 16.00 7.08 -13.99
C ALA A 142 16.25 8.47 -13.37
N GLY A 143 16.91 8.55 -12.20
CA GLY A 143 17.08 9.78 -11.43
C GLY A 143 15.75 10.35 -10.90
N HIS A 144 14.69 9.54 -10.85
CA HIS A 144 13.36 9.92 -10.41
C HIS A 144 12.60 8.70 -9.86
N GLY A 145 11.89 8.90 -8.76
CA GLY A 145 11.02 7.87 -8.21
C GLY A 145 10.29 8.31 -6.94
N ARG A 146 9.10 7.76 -6.74
CA ARG A 146 8.25 8.01 -5.55
C ARG A 146 7.80 6.70 -4.96
N ILE A 147 8.21 6.42 -3.74
CA ILE A 147 7.82 5.20 -3.04
C ILE A 147 7.02 5.58 -1.80
N LEU A 148 5.81 5.04 -1.70
CA LEU A 148 4.91 5.27 -0.58
C LEU A 148 4.53 3.94 0.06
N GLY A 149 4.98 3.70 1.29
CA GLY A 149 4.58 2.54 2.10
C GLY A 149 3.31 2.81 2.89
N VAL A 150 2.69 1.75 3.41
CA VAL A 150 1.59 1.87 4.36
C VAL A 150 1.96 1.17 5.67
N THR A 151 2.12 1.98 6.72
CA THR A 151 2.26 1.54 8.10
C THR A 151 0.89 1.49 8.80
N SER A 152 0.83 1.59 10.12
CA SER A 152 -0.42 1.57 10.88
C SER A 152 -0.21 2.20 12.25
N GLY A 153 -1.25 2.84 12.79
CA GLY A 153 -1.30 3.28 14.17
C GLY A 153 -1.03 2.17 15.18
N SER A 154 -1.29 0.90 14.84
CA SER A 154 -0.93 -0.26 15.66
C SER A 154 0.58 -0.42 15.88
N GLY A 155 1.42 0.08 14.97
CA GLY A 155 2.87 0.08 15.12
C GLY A 155 3.36 1.02 16.23
N TRP A 156 2.56 2.01 16.62
CA TRP A 156 2.94 3.07 17.56
C TRP A 156 2.29 2.92 18.94
N ARG A 157 1.26 2.12 19.04
CA ARG A 157 0.51 1.90 20.28
C ARG A 157 0.94 0.59 20.95
N ALA A 158 0.80 0.51 22.26
CA ALA A 158 0.83 -0.75 22.97
C ALA A 158 -0.48 -1.49 22.66
N ALA A 159 -0.56 -2.11 21.52
CA ALA A 159 -1.69 -2.92 21.08
C ALA A 159 -1.29 -4.39 21.04
N ASP A 160 -2.20 -5.25 21.47
CA ASP A 160 -2.05 -6.71 21.36
C ASP A 160 -2.29 -7.15 19.90
N ALA A 161 -1.45 -6.66 18.99
CA ALA A 161 -1.52 -6.93 17.57
C ALA A 161 -0.29 -7.72 17.04
N GLY A 162 0.60 -8.13 17.95
CA GLY A 162 1.69 -9.08 17.70
C GLY A 162 2.48 -8.80 16.42
N GLY A 163 2.53 -9.80 15.53
CA GLY A 163 3.27 -9.73 14.28
C GLY A 163 2.87 -8.61 13.34
N TYR A 164 1.58 -8.27 13.28
CA TYR A 164 1.12 -7.13 12.48
C TYR A 164 1.73 -5.82 12.96
N SER A 165 1.69 -5.55 14.27
CA SER A 165 2.28 -4.33 14.84
C SER A 165 3.79 -4.30 14.63
N ALA A 166 4.47 -5.44 14.79
CA ALA A 166 5.90 -5.56 14.54
C ALA A 166 6.25 -5.22 13.09
N ALA A 167 5.54 -5.81 12.12
CA ALA A 167 5.75 -5.55 10.71
C ALA A 167 5.50 -4.07 10.34
N LYS A 168 4.40 -3.49 10.82
CA LYS A 168 4.06 -2.08 10.51
C LYS A 168 5.01 -1.09 11.18
N ARG A 169 5.57 -1.43 12.35
CA ARG A 169 6.66 -0.66 12.96
C ARG A 169 7.95 -0.74 12.15
N ALA A 170 8.28 -1.94 11.64
CA ALA A 170 9.43 -2.12 10.78
C ALA A 170 9.31 -1.32 9.46
N VAL A 171 8.14 -1.32 8.83
CA VAL A 171 7.87 -0.48 7.63
C VAL A 171 8.15 1.00 7.93
N ALA A 172 7.66 1.52 9.06
CA ALA A 172 7.90 2.92 9.45
C ALA A 172 9.38 3.22 9.70
N ALA A 173 10.08 2.33 10.42
CA ALA A 173 11.51 2.48 10.70
C ALA A 173 12.35 2.45 9.41
N LEU A 174 12.05 1.52 8.49
CA LEU A 174 12.71 1.44 7.18
C LEU A 174 12.41 2.68 6.33
N THR A 175 11.18 3.18 6.34
CA THR A 175 10.81 4.42 5.64
C THR A 175 11.67 5.58 6.10
N TRP A 176 11.79 5.78 7.41
CA TRP A 176 12.63 6.85 7.97
C TRP A 176 14.10 6.68 7.56
N GLN A 177 14.65 5.48 7.68
CA GLN A 177 16.04 5.22 7.39
C GLN A 177 16.33 5.35 5.89
N LEU A 178 15.59 4.64 5.05
CA LEU A 178 15.82 4.59 3.61
C LEU A 178 15.49 5.92 2.92
N GLY A 179 14.46 6.64 3.41
CA GLY A 179 14.12 7.95 2.86
C GLY A 179 15.22 8.98 3.03
N ARG A 180 16.07 8.84 4.07
CA ARG A 180 17.24 9.69 4.28
C ARG A 180 18.46 9.26 3.46
N MET A 181 18.46 8.04 2.96
CA MET A 181 19.55 7.43 2.17
C MET A 181 19.15 7.22 0.71
N ALA A 182 17.95 7.66 0.33
CA ALA A 182 17.41 7.46 -1.01
C ALA A 182 18.34 8.07 -2.08
N PRO A 183 18.44 7.44 -3.26
CA PRO A 183 19.18 8.03 -4.38
C PRO A 183 18.65 9.42 -4.74
N PRO A 184 19.49 10.30 -5.32
CA PRO A 184 19.03 11.60 -5.79
C PRO A 184 17.81 11.50 -6.71
N GLY A 185 16.79 12.34 -6.48
CA GLY A 185 15.54 12.32 -7.22
C GLY A 185 14.51 11.29 -6.76
N VAL A 186 14.85 10.38 -5.83
CA VAL A 186 13.93 9.38 -5.27
C VAL A 186 13.48 9.80 -3.87
N THR A 187 12.18 9.66 -3.59
CA THR A 187 11.64 9.85 -2.23
C THR A 187 10.95 8.58 -1.73
N ILE A 188 11.07 8.33 -0.43
CA ILE A 188 10.44 7.19 0.25
C ILE A 188 9.71 7.71 1.48
N ASN A 189 8.39 7.59 1.48
CA ASN A 189 7.52 8.01 2.58
C ASN A 189 6.55 6.90 2.97
N ALA A 190 5.79 7.07 4.04
CA ALA A 190 4.74 6.14 4.41
C ALA A 190 3.48 6.85 4.91
N LEU A 191 2.32 6.20 4.74
CA LEU A 191 1.07 6.56 5.37
C LEU A 191 0.79 5.67 6.58
N SER A 192 0.31 6.26 7.65
CA SER A 192 -0.31 5.60 8.80
C SER A 192 -1.81 5.92 8.79
N PRO A 193 -2.62 5.17 8.02
CA PRO A 193 -4.00 5.55 7.75
C PRO A 193 -4.95 5.15 8.87
N ILE A 194 -6.03 5.92 9.01
CA ILE A 194 -7.25 5.53 9.70
C ILE A 194 -8.36 5.51 8.65
N ALA A 195 -8.85 4.33 8.29
CA ALA A 195 -9.89 4.18 7.28
C ALA A 195 -10.80 2.99 7.55
N ASN A 196 -12.09 3.15 7.30
CA ASN A 196 -13.07 2.08 7.37
C ASN A 196 -12.88 1.14 6.16
N THR A 197 -12.23 0.02 6.39
CA THR A 197 -11.95 -1.00 5.39
C THR A 197 -12.49 -2.35 5.86
N ARG A 198 -12.61 -3.32 4.94
CA ARG A 198 -12.97 -4.70 5.28
C ARG A 198 -12.09 -5.26 6.41
N MET A 199 -10.80 -4.93 6.41
CA MET A 199 -9.85 -5.36 7.46
C MET A 199 -10.22 -4.78 8.84
N VAL A 200 -10.58 -3.50 8.91
CA VAL A 200 -11.00 -2.82 10.15
C VAL A 200 -12.35 -3.36 10.61
N GLN A 201 -13.31 -3.55 9.70
CA GLN A 201 -14.61 -4.14 10.01
C GLN A 201 -14.47 -5.54 10.61
N ALA A 202 -13.71 -6.43 9.97
CA ALA A 202 -13.44 -7.76 10.47
C ALA A 202 -12.70 -7.76 11.83
N ALA A 203 -11.81 -6.80 12.08
CA ALA A 203 -11.13 -6.66 13.37
C ALA A 203 -12.09 -6.23 14.47
N LEU A 204 -13.02 -5.31 14.19
CA LEU A 204 -14.03 -4.85 15.13
C LEU A 204 -15.09 -5.92 15.43
N GLU A 205 -15.52 -6.67 14.43
CA GLU A 205 -16.45 -7.81 14.62
C GLU A 205 -15.83 -8.86 15.53
N ARG A 206 -14.56 -9.22 15.30
CA ARG A 206 -13.83 -10.14 16.17
C ARG A 206 -13.71 -9.60 17.61
N ALA A 207 -13.37 -8.33 17.77
CA ALA A 207 -13.28 -7.72 19.09
C ALA A 207 -14.63 -7.76 19.85
N ARG A 208 -15.74 -7.52 19.14
CA ARG A 208 -17.09 -7.63 19.70
C ARG A 208 -17.42 -9.06 20.10
N ALA A 209 -17.14 -10.03 19.23
CA ALA A 209 -17.38 -11.45 19.51
C ALA A 209 -16.59 -11.96 20.73
N GLU A 210 -15.42 -11.39 20.98
CA GLU A 210 -14.55 -11.70 22.13
C GLU A 210 -14.88 -10.86 23.40
N GLY A 211 -15.96 -10.06 23.38
CA GLY A 211 -16.35 -9.21 24.51
C GLY A 211 -15.35 -8.11 24.85
N ARG A 212 -14.44 -7.80 23.95
CA ARG A 212 -13.49 -6.70 24.11
C ARG A 212 -14.15 -5.38 23.70
N ALA A 213 -14.23 -4.43 24.63
CA ALA A 213 -14.67 -3.07 24.31
C ALA A 213 -13.78 -2.52 23.17
N GLY A 214 -14.39 -1.99 22.14
CA GLY A 214 -13.84 -1.61 20.85
C GLY A 214 -12.36 -1.23 20.85
N GLY A 215 -11.55 -2.05 20.22
CA GLY A 215 -10.10 -1.90 20.10
C GLY A 215 -9.61 -0.74 19.21
N GLY A 216 -10.47 0.22 18.88
CA GLY A 216 -10.20 1.36 18.02
C GLY A 216 -10.05 2.70 18.75
N GLY A 217 -9.67 2.71 20.04
CA GLY A 217 -9.54 3.97 20.80
C GLY A 217 -10.88 4.66 21.06
N GLY A 218 -11.99 3.90 21.13
CA GLY A 218 -13.33 4.43 21.41
C GLY A 218 -14.08 4.97 20.19
N LEU A 219 -13.53 4.89 18.99
CA LEU A 219 -14.21 5.31 17.76
C LEU A 219 -15.27 4.27 17.36
N SER A 220 -16.48 4.70 17.08
CA SER A 220 -17.49 3.86 16.40
C SER A 220 -17.10 3.65 14.94
N LEU A 221 -17.57 2.55 14.32
CA LEU A 221 -17.35 2.32 12.88
C LEU A 221 -17.84 3.49 12.01
N GLU A 222 -18.91 4.15 12.44
CA GLU A 222 -19.52 5.29 11.75
C GLU A 222 -18.64 6.55 11.82
N ALA A 223 -17.78 6.64 12.84
CA ALA A 223 -16.84 7.75 12.99
C ALA A 223 -15.52 7.53 12.26
N ILE A 224 -15.25 6.32 11.74
CA ILE A 224 -14.03 6.04 10.97
C ILE A 224 -14.30 6.44 9.52
N PRO A 225 -13.52 7.39 8.96
CA PRO A 225 -13.70 7.85 7.59
C PRO A 225 -13.46 6.72 6.58
N GLY A 226 -14.08 6.83 5.41
CA GLY A 226 -13.85 5.90 4.32
C GLY A 226 -12.43 6.02 3.72
N PRO A 227 -11.96 5.00 2.99
CA PRO A 227 -10.63 5.00 2.39
C PRO A 227 -10.46 6.05 1.26
N GLU A 228 -11.55 6.58 0.69
CA GLU A 228 -11.55 7.58 -0.37
C GLU A 228 -10.82 8.88 0.03
N ASN A 229 -10.74 9.16 1.31
CA ASN A 229 -10.04 10.35 1.82
C ASN A 229 -8.51 10.24 1.74
N LEU A 230 -7.97 9.04 1.56
CA LEU A 230 -6.52 8.81 1.50
C LEU A 230 -5.95 8.95 0.08
N GLY A 231 -6.78 8.76 -0.93
CA GLY A 231 -6.36 8.82 -2.33
C GLY A 231 -5.68 10.13 -2.72
N PRO A 232 -6.28 11.31 -2.45
CA PRO A 232 -5.68 12.60 -2.80
C PRO A 232 -4.33 12.85 -2.11
N LEU A 233 -4.20 12.52 -0.83
CA LEU A 233 -2.93 12.66 -0.12
C LEU A 233 -1.85 11.74 -0.70
N ALA A 234 -2.19 10.48 -0.98
CA ALA A 234 -1.25 9.56 -1.60
C ALA A 234 -0.81 10.03 -2.98
N ALA A 235 -1.75 10.51 -3.81
CA ALA A 235 -1.45 11.06 -5.12
C ALA A 235 -0.52 12.28 -5.03
N TYR A 236 -0.74 13.19 -4.08
CA TYR A 236 0.17 14.28 -3.81
C TYR A 236 1.57 13.79 -3.40
N LEU A 237 1.67 12.84 -2.45
CA LEU A 237 2.96 12.34 -1.96
C LEU A 237 3.79 11.60 -3.00
N VAL A 238 3.16 11.11 -4.08
CA VAL A 238 3.86 10.50 -5.21
C VAL A 238 3.99 11.43 -6.42
N SER A 239 3.55 12.68 -6.30
CA SER A 239 3.72 13.70 -7.33
C SER A 239 5.11 14.34 -7.30
N ASP A 240 5.42 15.13 -8.34
CA ASP A 240 6.65 15.93 -8.38
C ASP A 240 6.67 17.01 -7.32
N GLU A 241 5.51 17.55 -6.94
CA GLU A 241 5.35 18.60 -5.94
C GLU A 241 5.81 18.16 -4.54
N ALA A 242 5.74 16.86 -4.23
CA ALA A 242 6.23 16.28 -2.99
C ALA A 242 7.71 15.85 -3.03
N GLY A 243 8.46 16.20 -4.07
CA GLY A 243 9.86 15.82 -4.25
C GLY A 243 10.83 16.35 -3.18
N TRP A 244 10.40 17.33 -2.40
CA TRP A 244 11.13 17.90 -1.27
C TRP A 244 11.06 17.02 0.00
N CYS A 245 10.12 16.07 0.07
CA CYS A 245 9.79 15.31 1.27
C CYS A 245 10.19 13.84 1.14
N SER A 246 11.06 13.38 2.05
CA SER A 246 11.47 11.97 2.12
C SER A 246 11.74 11.54 3.55
N GLY A 247 11.48 10.27 3.87
CA GLY A 247 11.67 9.67 5.19
C GLY A 247 10.58 10.03 6.20
N GLN A 248 9.40 10.46 5.75
CA GLN A 248 8.31 10.86 6.64
C GLN A 248 7.22 9.80 6.74
N VAL A 249 6.55 9.78 7.88
CA VAL A 249 5.35 8.98 8.13
C VAL A 249 4.18 9.93 8.40
N PHE A 250 3.20 9.94 7.52
CA PHE A 250 2.03 10.80 7.60
C PHE A 250 0.88 10.04 8.27
N PHE A 251 0.38 10.55 9.37
CA PHE A 251 -0.87 10.07 9.97
C PHE A 251 -2.03 10.74 9.23
N ALA A 252 -2.94 9.93 8.68
CA ALA A 252 -4.05 10.44 7.90
C ALA A 252 -5.36 9.71 8.22
N GLY A 253 -6.42 10.48 8.45
CA GLY A 253 -7.75 9.97 8.72
C GLY A 253 -8.82 11.01 8.40
N GLY A 254 -9.67 10.76 7.41
CA GLY A 254 -10.59 11.77 6.89
C GLY A 254 -9.83 12.97 6.32
N PRO A 255 -10.21 14.19 6.69
CA PRO A 255 -9.55 15.41 6.25
C PRO A 255 -8.28 15.75 7.05
N GLU A 256 -7.95 14.97 8.07
CA GLU A 256 -6.84 15.27 8.98
C GLU A 256 -5.56 14.58 8.55
N VAL A 257 -4.45 15.34 8.54
CA VAL A 257 -3.09 14.87 8.25
C VAL A 257 -2.16 15.42 9.32
N ALA A 258 -1.30 14.57 9.88
CA ALA A 258 -0.29 14.93 10.87
C ALA A 258 1.06 14.21 10.62
#